data_0e1c069bc5bba7b78f8a88323ccfb328
#
_entry.id   0e1c069bc5bba7b78f8a88323ccfb328
#
_cell.length_a   1.000
_cell.length_b   1.000
_cell.length_c   1.000
_cell.angle_alpha   90.00
_cell.angle_beta   90.00
_cell.angle_gamma   90.00
#
_symmetry.space_group_name_H-M   'P 1'
#
loop_
_entity.id
_entity.type
_entity.pdbx_description
1 polymer ?
#
loop_
_entity_poly.entity_id
_entity_poly.type
_entity_poly.pdbx_seq_one_letter_code
_entity_poly.pdbx_strand_id
1 'polypeptide(L)'
;MKKILFLCTGNSCRSQMAEGWAKQLHPDAMEAYSAGTNPGSVDPRAIKVMAEAGVDISGHRSKHASEFKDITFDLVVTVCDNARESCPVWFGKARKLHKSFEDPPFLAKDAKNEEEALGHYRRVRDEIKAFVSELVKY
;
A
#
# COMPACT_ATOMS: atom_id res chain seq x y z
N MET A 1 2.11 15.67 13.04
CA MET A 1 1.95 14.31 12.50
C MET A 1 3.11 13.99 11.57
N LYS A 2 3.53 12.73 11.56
CA LYS A 2 4.52 12.27 10.58
C LYS A 2 3.86 12.10 9.23
N LYS A 3 4.53 12.57 8.18
CA LYS A 3 4.07 12.35 6.80
C LYS A 3 4.73 11.10 6.25
N ILE A 4 3.92 10.12 5.87
CA ILE A 4 4.40 8.82 5.40
C ILE A 4 3.86 8.56 4.00
N LEU A 5 4.75 8.16 3.10
CA LEU A 5 4.39 7.75 1.74
C LEU A 5 4.61 6.24 1.60
N PHE A 6 3.55 5.54 1.20
CA PHE A 6 3.63 4.14 0.78
C PHE A 6 3.79 4.09 -0.73
N LEU A 7 4.87 3.49 -1.20
CA LEU A 7 5.27 3.52 -2.60
C LEU A 7 5.35 2.12 -3.19
N CYS A 8 4.69 1.91 -4.32
CA CYS A 8 4.83 0.69 -5.11
C CYS A 8 4.77 1.04 -6.59
N THR A 9 4.65 0.06 -7.48
CA THR A 9 4.64 0.33 -8.92
C THR A 9 3.29 0.87 -9.37
N GLY A 10 2.22 0.12 -9.18
CA GLY A 10 0.90 0.45 -9.74
C GLY A 10 0.02 1.34 -8.87
N ASN A 11 0.33 1.45 -7.58
CA ASN A 11 -0.52 2.14 -6.62
C ASN A 11 -1.99 1.66 -6.71
N SER A 12 -2.16 0.36 -6.87
CA SER A 12 -3.48 -0.23 -7.07
C SER A 12 -3.93 -1.12 -5.92
N CYS A 13 -3.02 -1.81 -5.25
CA CYS A 13 -3.36 -2.79 -4.22
C CYS A 13 -2.59 -2.56 -2.92
N ARG A 14 -1.34 -3.04 -2.84
CA ARG A 14 -0.58 -3.05 -1.58
C ARG A 14 -0.41 -1.67 -0.95
N SER A 15 0.01 -0.68 -1.71
CA SER A 15 0.20 0.68 -1.18
C SER A 15 -1.13 1.34 -0.81
N GLN A 16 -2.20 1.03 -1.53
CA GLN A 16 -3.53 1.54 -1.21
C GLN A 16 -4.05 0.93 0.10
N MET A 17 -3.84 -0.37 0.30
CA MET A 17 -4.21 -1.02 1.56
C MET A 17 -3.40 -0.46 2.73
N ALA A 18 -2.10 -0.23 2.52
CA ALA A 18 -1.25 0.36 3.55
C ALA A 18 -1.70 1.76 3.95
N GLU A 19 -2.02 2.60 2.96
CA GLU A 19 -2.57 3.93 3.23
C GLU A 19 -3.88 3.84 4.01
N GLY A 20 -4.78 2.94 3.61
CA GLY A 20 -6.05 2.71 4.31
C GLY A 20 -5.85 2.31 5.77
N TRP A 21 -4.95 1.37 6.03
CA TRP A 21 -4.64 0.95 7.39
C TRP A 21 -4.03 2.06 8.24
N ALA A 22 -3.11 2.85 7.65
CA ALA A 22 -2.50 3.95 8.38
C ALA A 22 -3.52 4.98 8.81
N LYS A 23 -4.46 5.33 7.94
CA LYS A 23 -5.54 6.26 8.26
C LYS A 23 -6.49 5.71 9.32
N GLN A 24 -6.73 4.40 9.30
CA GLN A 24 -7.63 3.75 10.25
C GLN A 24 -6.99 3.57 11.62
N LEU A 25 -5.72 3.14 11.66
CA LEU A 25 -5.03 2.78 12.91
C LEU A 25 -4.37 3.96 13.59
N HIS A 26 -3.90 4.95 12.81
CA HIS A 26 -3.10 6.05 13.34
C HIS A 26 -3.55 7.42 12.83
N PRO A 27 -4.86 7.75 12.94
CA PRO A 27 -5.37 8.99 12.35
C PRO A 27 -4.76 10.26 12.95
N ASP A 28 -4.29 10.19 14.19
CA ASP A 28 -3.72 11.34 14.89
C ASP A 28 -2.20 11.36 14.89
N ALA A 29 -1.56 10.28 14.46
CA ALA A 29 -0.10 10.16 14.48
C ALA A 29 0.53 10.27 13.10
N MET A 30 -0.21 9.93 12.06
CA MET A 30 0.30 9.85 10.70
C MET A 30 -0.60 10.57 9.71
N GLU A 31 0.04 11.28 8.77
CA GLU A 31 -0.61 11.75 7.55
C GLU A 31 -0.10 10.82 6.44
N ALA A 32 -0.97 9.93 5.97
CA ALA A 32 -0.59 8.85 5.06
C ALA A 32 -0.91 9.18 3.61
N TYR A 33 0.04 8.84 2.74
CA TYR A 33 -0.08 9.01 1.29
C TYR A 33 0.34 7.70 0.63
N SER A 34 -0.12 7.48 -0.59
CA SER A 34 0.38 6.38 -1.42
C SER A 34 0.53 6.82 -2.86
N ALA A 35 1.48 6.23 -3.58
CA ALA A 35 1.74 6.56 -4.97
C ALA A 35 2.47 5.41 -5.66
N GLY A 36 2.58 5.51 -6.98
CA GLY A 36 3.33 4.56 -7.78
C GLY A 36 4.09 5.23 -8.90
N THR A 37 4.97 4.49 -9.54
CA THR A 37 5.73 4.97 -10.69
C THR A 37 5.02 4.71 -12.01
N ASN A 38 4.04 3.81 -12.02
CA ASN A 38 3.22 3.49 -13.19
C ASN A 38 1.77 3.25 -12.72
N PRO A 39 1.06 4.31 -12.31
CA PRO A 39 -0.25 4.14 -11.69
C PRO A 39 -1.30 3.59 -12.65
N GLY A 40 -2.06 2.63 -12.15
CA GLY A 40 -3.22 2.07 -12.86
C GLY A 40 -4.50 2.58 -12.22
N SER A 41 -5.33 1.68 -11.72
CA SER A 41 -6.54 2.02 -10.98
C SER A 41 -6.57 1.22 -9.68
N VAL A 42 -7.35 1.68 -8.71
CA VAL A 42 -7.47 0.98 -7.42
C VAL A 42 -8.16 -0.36 -7.66
N ASP A 43 -7.54 -1.43 -7.17
CA ASP A 43 -7.98 -2.80 -7.41
C ASP A 43 -9.32 -3.06 -6.72
N PRO A 44 -10.37 -3.46 -7.47
CA PRO A 44 -11.68 -3.75 -6.86
C PRO A 44 -11.64 -4.82 -5.78
N ARG A 45 -10.79 -5.82 -5.91
CA ARG A 45 -10.63 -6.86 -4.87
C ARG A 45 -9.99 -6.29 -3.60
N ALA A 46 -9.04 -5.36 -3.75
CA ALA A 46 -8.47 -4.67 -2.60
C ALA A 46 -9.53 -3.85 -1.88
N ILE A 47 -10.36 -3.12 -2.62
CA ILE A 47 -11.48 -2.37 -2.05
C ILE A 47 -12.40 -3.30 -1.25
N LYS A 48 -12.73 -4.45 -1.84
CA LYS A 48 -13.64 -5.42 -1.21
C LYS A 48 -13.08 -5.99 0.10
N VAL A 49 -11.83 -6.47 0.08
CA VAL A 49 -11.27 -7.09 1.29
C VAL A 49 -10.98 -6.07 2.38
N MET A 50 -10.67 -4.82 2.03
CA MET A 50 -10.51 -3.77 3.02
C MET A 50 -11.87 -3.43 3.66
N ALA A 51 -12.93 -3.38 2.88
CA ALA A 51 -14.28 -3.15 3.39
C ALA A 51 -14.69 -4.26 4.37
N GLU A 52 -14.34 -5.52 4.09
CA GLU A 52 -14.58 -6.64 5.00
C GLU A 52 -13.93 -6.40 6.36
N ALA A 53 -12.81 -5.72 6.39
CA ALA A 53 -12.06 -5.42 7.61
C ALA A 53 -12.45 -4.06 8.23
N GLY A 54 -13.48 -3.40 7.70
CA GLY A 54 -13.98 -2.15 8.22
C GLY A 54 -13.27 -0.91 7.71
N VAL A 55 -12.50 -1.02 6.62
CA VAL A 55 -11.75 0.10 6.05
C VAL A 55 -12.25 0.38 4.64
N ASP A 56 -12.74 1.60 4.41
CA ASP A 56 -13.25 2.01 3.11
C ASP A 56 -12.15 2.75 2.32
N ILE A 57 -11.66 2.11 1.25
CA ILE A 57 -10.73 2.73 0.31
C ILE A 57 -11.37 3.00 -1.06
N SER A 58 -12.70 2.91 -1.14
CA SER A 58 -13.40 3.10 -2.42
C SER A 58 -13.25 4.51 -2.99
N GLY A 59 -12.97 5.49 -2.14
CA GLY A 59 -12.72 6.86 -2.57
C GLY A 59 -11.27 7.17 -2.93
N HIS A 60 -10.37 6.20 -2.80
CA HIS A 60 -8.97 6.38 -3.17
C HIS A 60 -8.80 6.37 -4.68
N ARG A 61 -7.69 6.98 -5.14
CA ARG A 61 -7.30 6.92 -6.56
C ARG A 61 -5.82 6.53 -6.66
N SER A 62 -5.46 5.94 -7.78
CA SER A 62 -4.05 5.66 -8.08
C SER A 62 -3.37 6.93 -8.54
N LYS A 63 -2.15 7.19 -8.04
CA LYS A 63 -1.43 8.45 -8.24
C LYS A 63 0.00 8.18 -8.62
N HIS A 64 0.55 9.04 -9.47
CA HIS A 64 1.97 9.02 -9.78
C HIS A 64 2.76 9.69 -8.66
N ALA A 65 3.92 9.13 -8.34
CA ALA A 65 4.79 9.65 -7.27
C ALA A 65 5.16 11.12 -7.47
N SER A 66 5.23 11.59 -8.73
CA SER A 66 5.56 12.98 -9.03
C SER A 66 4.54 13.99 -8.48
N GLU A 67 3.31 13.56 -8.18
CA GLU A 67 2.33 14.45 -7.55
C GLU A 67 2.78 14.94 -6.18
N PHE A 68 3.67 14.19 -5.54
CA PHE A 68 4.11 14.47 -4.17
C PHE A 68 5.56 14.94 -4.09
N LYS A 69 6.16 15.31 -5.21
CA LYS A 69 7.59 15.70 -5.27
C LYS A 69 7.93 16.87 -4.37
N ASP A 70 6.98 17.76 -4.10
CA ASP A 70 7.19 18.96 -3.29
C ASP A 70 6.84 18.76 -1.81
N ILE A 71 6.41 17.55 -1.45
CA ILE A 71 6.10 17.20 -0.06
C ILE A 71 7.35 16.60 0.58
N THR A 72 7.70 17.11 1.76
CA THR A 72 8.77 16.52 2.56
C THR A 72 8.19 15.44 3.46
N PHE A 73 8.50 14.17 3.14
CA PHE A 73 8.05 13.05 3.95
C PHE A 73 9.04 12.74 5.07
N ASP A 74 8.52 12.31 6.19
CA ASP A 74 9.34 11.80 7.29
C ASP A 74 9.80 10.37 7.01
N LEU A 75 8.94 9.59 6.35
CA LEU A 75 9.23 8.19 6.03
C LEU A 75 8.62 7.83 4.68
N VAL A 76 9.39 7.16 3.85
CA VAL A 76 8.91 6.55 2.61
C VAL A 76 9.07 5.04 2.72
N VAL A 77 7.97 4.32 2.59
CA VAL A 77 7.94 2.87 2.70
C VAL A 77 7.63 2.26 1.34
N THR A 78 8.56 1.46 0.80
CA THR A 78 8.29 0.68 -0.39
C THR A 78 7.71 -0.67 0.02
N VAL A 79 6.63 -1.08 -0.64
CA VAL A 79 5.86 -2.29 -0.26
C VAL A 79 5.80 -3.33 -1.38
N CYS A 80 6.59 -3.17 -2.41
CA CYS A 80 6.63 -4.10 -3.53
C CYS A 80 7.47 -5.35 -3.19
N ASP A 81 7.31 -6.39 -4.02
CA ASP A 81 8.05 -7.64 -3.87
C ASP A 81 9.30 -7.60 -4.75
N ASN A 82 10.46 -7.32 -4.16
CA ASN A 82 11.74 -7.23 -4.87
C ASN A 82 12.11 -8.51 -5.62
N ALA A 83 11.60 -9.65 -5.20
CA ALA A 83 11.92 -10.92 -5.86
C ALA A 83 11.23 -11.04 -7.22
N ARG A 84 10.17 -10.27 -7.48
CA ARG A 84 9.35 -10.40 -8.68
C ARG A 84 9.23 -9.12 -9.50
N GLU A 85 9.55 -7.98 -8.92
CA GLU A 85 9.32 -6.69 -9.57
C GLU A 85 10.39 -5.69 -9.17
N SER A 86 10.59 -4.68 -10.01
CA SER A 86 11.51 -3.58 -9.70
C SER A 86 10.81 -2.61 -8.76
N CYS A 87 11.37 -2.43 -7.57
CA CYS A 87 10.85 -1.46 -6.62
C CYS A 87 11.25 -0.05 -7.02
N PRO A 88 10.32 0.91 -6.92
CA PRO A 88 10.66 2.31 -7.17
C PRO A 88 11.62 2.85 -6.11
N VAL A 89 12.37 3.89 -6.48
CA VAL A 89 13.30 4.59 -5.59
C VAL A 89 12.77 6.00 -5.39
N TRP A 90 12.75 6.44 -4.13
CA TRP A 90 12.41 7.82 -3.79
C TRP A 90 13.70 8.63 -3.59
N PHE A 91 13.84 9.73 -4.32
CA PHE A 91 15.06 10.53 -4.30
C PHE A 91 15.04 11.68 -3.27
N GLY A 92 13.98 11.84 -2.50
CA GLY A 92 13.89 12.85 -1.46
C GLY A 92 14.71 12.50 -0.23
N LYS A 93 14.74 13.42 0.74
CA LYS A 93 15.52 13.29 1.99
C LYS A 93 14.84 12.42 3.05
N ALA A 94 13.68 11.86 2.77
CA ALA A 94 12.95 11.06 3.73
C ALA A 94 13.77 9.85 4.22
N ARG A 95 13.51 9.43 5.45
CA ARG A 95 13.95 8.11 5.91
C ARG A 95 13.27 7.06 5.04
N LYS A 96 14.00 6.04 4.64
CA LYS A 96 13.49 5.02 3.70
C LYS A 96 13.44 3.67 4.39
N LEU A 97 12.31 2.97 4.20
CA LEU A 97 12.10 1.64 4.73
C LEU A 97 11.51 0.78 3.62
N HIS A 98 11.99 -0.43 3.48
CA HIS A 98 11.43 -1.39 2.54
C HIS A 98 10.81 -2.56 3.30
N LYS A 99 9.56 -2.88 2.97
CA LYS A 99 8.88 -4.06 3.50
C LYS A 99 8.23 -4.80 2.33
N SER A 100 8.75 -5.97 2.00
CA SER A 100 8.25 -6.77 0.89
C SER A 100 6.92 -7.44 1.23
N PHE A 101 5.94 -7.30 0.33
CA PHE A 101 4.67 -8.04 0.39
C PHE A 101 4.43 -8.68 -0.96
N GLU A 102 3.95 -9.92 -0.96
CA GLU A 102 3.56 -10.57 -2.20
C GLU A 102 2.44 -9.77 -2.88
N ASP A 103 2.40 -9.85 -4.21
CA ASP A 103 1.44 -9.10 -5.02
C ASP A 103 0.16 -9.89 -5.22
N PRO A 104 -0.95 -9.53 -4.55
CA PRO A 104 -2.19 -10.27 -4.65
C PRO A 104 -2.71 -10.43 -6.09
N PRO A 105 -2.70 -9.39 -6.96
CA PRO A 105 -3.12 -9.60 -8.35
C PRO A 105 -2.31 -10.66 -9.09
N PHE A 106 -1.00 -10.74 -8.82
CA PHE A 106 -0.16 -11.76 -9.43
C PHE A 106 -0.55 -13.15 -8.92
N LEU A 107 -0.74 -13.31 -7.62
CA LEU A 107 -1.14 -14.59 -7.02
C LEU A 107 -2.52 -15.04 -7.50
N ALA A 108 -3.42 -14.09 -7.72
CA ALA A 108 -4.79 -14.37 -8.13
C ALA A 108 -4.89 -14.90 -9.56
N LYS A 109 -3.86 -14.73 -10.38
CA LYS A 109 -3.88 -15.21 -11.78
C LYS A 109 -4.12 -16.71 -11.89
N ASP A 110 -3.60 -17.49 -10.93
CA ASP A 110 -3.71 -18.93 -10.94
C ASP A 110 -4.80 -19.45 -9.99
N ALA A 111 -5.61 -18.56 -9.45
CA ALA A 111 -6.68 -18.95 -8.54
C ALA A 111 -7.78 -19.72 -9.31
N LYS A 112 -8.29 -20.75 -8.67
CA LYS A 112 -9.33 -21.61 -9.27
C LYS A 112 -10.71 -20.98 -9.28
N ASN A 113 -10.95 -20.03 -8.38
CA ASN A 113 -12.23 -19.35 -8.24
C ASN A 113 -12.01 -18.02 -7.52
N GLU A 114 -13.08 -17.22 -7.42
CA GLU A 114 -13.01 -15.89 -6.80
C GLU A 114 -12.63 -15.97 -5.32
N GLU A 115 -13.14 -16.96 -4.60
CA GLU A 115 -12.84 -17.09 -3.17
C GLU A 115 -11.35 -17.37 -2.93
N GLU A 116 -10.74 -18.21 -3.75
CA GLU A 116 -9.30 -18.46 -3.67
C GLU A 116 -8.50 -17.18 -3.99
N ALA A 117 -8.91 -16.44 -5.01
CA ALA A 117 -8.29 -15.15 -5.34
C ALA A 117 -8.38 -14.18 -4.17
N LEU A 118 -9.55 -14.04 -3.58
CA LEU A 118 -9.75 -13.16 -2.42
C LEU A 118 -8.95 -13.61 -1.20
N GLY A 119 -8.71 -14.90 -1.04
CA GLY A 119 -7.88 -15.42 0.04
C GLY A 119 -6.48 -14.84 0.03
N HIS A 120 -5.87 -14.69 -1.16
CA HIS A 120 -4.55 -14.05 -1.29
C HIS A 120 -4.60 -12.59 -0.86
N TYR A 121 -5.64 -11.86 -1.26
CA TYR A 121 -5.82 -10.47 -0.88
C TYR A 121 -6.01 -10.31 0.64
N ARG A 122 -6.81 -11.20 1.25
CA ARG A 122 -7.07 -11.16 2.69
C ARG A 122 -5.80 -11.41 3.49
N ARG A 123 -4.99 -12.38 3.07
CA ARG A 123 -3.73 -12.69 3.74
C ARG A 123 -2.77 -11.51 3.70
N VAL A 124 -2.56 -10.94 2.50
CA VAL A 124 -1.64 -9.80 2.35
C VAL A 124 -2.20 -8.57 3.07
N ARG A 125 -3.52 -8.33 3.01
CA ARG A 125 -4.17 -7.28 3.78
C ARG A 125 -3.82 -7.36 5.27
N ASP A 126 -3.88 -8.55 5.82
CA ASP A 126 -3.63 -8.74 7.26
C ASP A 126 -2.15 -8.62 7.60
N GLU A 127 -1.25 -9.04 6.71
CA GLU A 127 0.18 -8.84 6.86
C GLU A 127 0.53 -7.34 6.85
N ILE A 128 -0.09 -6.58 5.95
CA ILE A 128 0.11 -5.14 5.87
C ILE A 128 -0.42 -4.45 7.14
N LYS A 129 -1.58 -4.89 7.64
CA LYS A 129 -2.13 -4.36 8.91
C LYS A 129 -1.14 -4.52 10.05
N ALA A 130 -0.56 -5.71 10.20
CA ALA A 130 0.40 -5.98 11.27
C ALA A 130 1.63 -5.06 11.15
N PHE A 131 2.13 -4.89 9.93
CA PHE A 131 3.26 -4.01 9.67
C PHE A 131 2.93 -2.55 10.00
N VAL A 132 1.80 -2.05 9.49
CA VAL A 132 1.39 -0.65 9.69
C VAL A 132 1.14 -0.35 11.17
N SER A 133 0.60 -1.32 11.91
CA SER A 133 0.37 -1.13 13.35
C SER A 133 1.66 -0.84 14.11
N GLU A 134 2.80 -1.34 13.63
CA GLU A 134 4.12 -1.12 14.25
C GLU A 134 4.82 0.14 13.76
N LEU A 135 4.31 0.81 12.72
CA LEU A 135 4.99 1.95 12.12
C LEU A 135 5.11 3.17 13.03
N VAL A 136 4.28 3.28 14.06
CA VAL A 136 4.39 4.39 15.03
C VAL A 136 5.72 4.42 15.76
N LYS A 137 6.47 3.32 15.72
CA LYS A 137 7.78 3.21 16.36
C LYS A 137 8.92 3.81 15.54
N TYR A 138 8.66 4.14 14.30
CA TYR A 138 9.70 4.67 13.39
C TYR A 138 9.75 6.18 13.30
#